data_4bf4dbfe9b039f15e3fcebe3ee4e41a9
#
_entry.id   4bf4dbfe9b039f15e3fcebe3ee4e41a9
#
_cell.length_a   1.000
_cell.length_b   1.000
_cell.length_c   1.000
_cell.angle_alpha   90.00
_cell.angle_beta   90.00
_cell.angle_gamma   90.00
#
_symmetry.space_group_name_H-M   'P 1'
#
loop_
_entity.id
_entity.type
_entity.pdbx_description
1 polymer ?
#
loop_
_entity_poly.entity_id
_entity_poly.type
_entity_poly.pdbx_seq_one_letter_code
_entity_poly.pdbx_strand_id
1 'polypeptide(L)'
;AYRRLFGTRELQAFRNITDLVLEDARSLKRSLGYADQQKFNEYFESIRTIEVQVDRLEQMKTELQNVRLDEPADAHLPRGEYIRLMGDLMVVALQTGLTNVASFMVGPERWDTPYLYESLFDKPRSHHQMSHNQGKFIKDLEKVDHFHMQHFAYLLEKMNAIEEANGTSLLD
;
A
#
# COMPACT_ATOMS: atom_id res chain seq x y z
N ALA A 1 1.93 9.83 -0.94
CA ALA A 1 1.59 8.40 -1.02
C ALA A 1 1.04 8.06 -2.40
N TYR A 2 -0.07 8.66 -2.90
CA TYR A 2 -0.73 8.36 -4.17
C TYR A 2 0.22 8.34 -5.38
N ARG A 3 0.97 9.43 -5.62
CA ARG A 3 1.92 9.53 -6.76
C ARG A 3 3.07 8.52 -6.70
N ARG A 4 3.44 8.03 -5.51
CA ARG A 4 4.47 6.98 -5.36
C ARG A 4 3.93 5.59 -5.65
N LEU A 5 2.66 5.33 -5.30
CA LEU A 5 2.03 4.02 -5.53
C LEU A 5 1.61 3.85 -7.00
N PHE A 6 1.13 4.91 -7.65
CA PHE A 6 0.48 4.83 -8.96
C PHE A 6 1.21 5.58 -10.10
N GLY A 7 2.42 6.09 -9.85
CA GLY A 7 3.23 6.79 -10.87
C GLY A 7 3.86 5.82 -11.87
N THR A 8 3.47 5.93 -13.14
CA THR A 8 3.85 4.99 -14.23
C THR A 8 4.94 5.52 -15.16
N ARG A 9 5.57 6.66 -14.88
CA ARG A 9 6.53 7.30 -15.80
C ARG A 9 7.80 6.50 -16.09
N GLU A 10 8.18 5.56 -15.21
CA GLU A 10 9.43 4.79 -15.32
C GLU A 10 9.27 3.43 -16.01
N LEU A 11 8.04 2.92 -16.18
CA LEU A 11 7.79 1.56 -16.70
C LEU A 11 8.26 1.39 -18.14
N GLN A 12 8.09 2.40 -18.98
CA GLN A 12 8.47 2.33 -20.41
C GLN A 12 10.00 2.38 -20.62
N ALA A 13 10.72 3.08 -19.73
CA ALA A 13 12.18 3.08 -19.73
C ALA A 13 12.75 1.72 -19.31
N PHE A 14 12.12 1.04 -18.37
CA PHE A 14 12.51 -0.30 -17.94
C PHE A 14 12.37 -1.34 -19.05
N ARG A 15 11.28 -1.34 -19.82
CA ARG A 15 11.08 -2.24 -20.97
C ARG A 15 12.18 -2.11 -22.03
N ASN A 16 12.50 -0.89 -22.41
CA ASN A 16 13.52 -0.65 -23.43
C ASN A 16 14.91 -1.13 -23.00
N ILE A 17 15.22 -1.10 -21.69
CA ILE A 17 16.49 -1.58 -21.13
C ILE A 17 16.50 -3.11 -21.06
N THR A 18 15.41 -3.74 -20.64
CA THR A 18 15.32 -5.21 -20.56
C THR A 18 15.40 -5.87 -21.93
N ASP A 19 14.73 -5.33 -22.95
CA ASP A 19 14.79 -5.84 -24.32
C ASP A 19 16.22 -5.80 -24.90
N LEU A 20 16.94 -4.68 -24.74
CA LEU A 20 18.33 -4.53 -25.16
C LEU A 20 19.28 -5.51 -24.45
N VAL A 21 19.12 -5.64 -23.12
CA VAL A 21 19.92 -6.57 -22.32
C VAL A 21 19.66 -8.03 -22.71
N LEU A 22 18.41 -8.40 -23.03
CA LEU A 22 18.06 -9.76 -23.47
C LEU A 22 18.64 -10.13 -24.82
N GLU A 23 18.73 -9.19 -25.76
CA GLU A 23 19.31 -9.43 -27.10
C GLU A 23 20.81 -9.66 -27.02
N ASP A 24 21.54 -8.77 -26.35
CA ASP A 24 22.98 -8.90 -26.13
C ASP A 24 23.35 -10.18 -25.36
N ALA A 25 22.55 -10.48 -24.37
CA ALA A 25 22.77 -11.63 -23.51
C ALA A 25 22.53 -12.98 -24.22
N ARG A 26 21.57 -13.09 -25.15
CA ARG A 26 21.38 -14.29 -25.99
C ARG A 26 22.60 -14.55 -26.87
N SER A 27 23.27 -13.52 -27.34
CA SER A 27 24.50 -13.63 -28.10
C SER A 27 25.66 -14.11 -27.21
N LEU A 28 25.82 -13.53 -26.04
CA LEU A 28 26.87 -13.86 -25.09
C LEU A 28 26.74 -15.29 -24.55
N LYS A 29 25.54 -15.77 -24.27
CA LYS A 29 25.28 -17.13 -23.76
C LYS A 29 25.88 -18.22 -24.64
N ARG A 30 25.92 -18.03 -25.97
CA ARG A 30 26.49 -19.03 -26.92
C ARG A 30 27.99 -19.19 -26.79
N SER A 31 28.69 -18.23 -26.20
CA SER A 31 30.14 -18.23 -26.01
C SER A 31 30.57 -18.68 -24.60
N LEU A 32 29.63 -18.94 -23.69
CA LEU A 32 29.89 -19.29 -22.29
C LEU A 32 30.03 -20.80 -22.08
N GLY A 33 30.84 -21.19 -21.11
CA GLY A 33 30.90 -22.56 -20.60
C GLY A 33 29.63 -22.97 -19.84
N TYR A 34 29.44 -24.29 -19.62
CA TYR A 34 28.21 -24.83 -19.04
C TYR A 34 27.84 -24.23 -17.68
N ALA A 35 28.80 -24.06 -16.78
CA ALA A 35 28.54 -23.49 -15.44
C ALA A 35 28.08 -22.01 -15.51
N ASP A 36 28.66 -21.25 -16.44
CA ASP A 36 28.32 -19.86 -16.65
C ASP A 36 26.96 -19.71 -17.36
N GLN A 37 26.62 -20.66 -18.25
CA GLN A 37 25.30 -20.71 -18.87
C GLN A 37 24.20 -20.95 -17.83
N GLN A 38 24.45 -21.71 -16.77
CA GLN A 38 23.51 -21.94 -15.67
C GLN A 38 23.24 -20.62 -14.91
N LYS A 39 24.30 -19.92 -14.48
CA LYS A 39 24.16 -18.62 -13.82
C LYS A 39 23.47 -17.58 -14.69
N PHE A 40 23.74 -17.64 -15.98
CA PHE A 40 23.09 -16.77 -16.96
C PHE A 40 21.60 -17.07 -17.09
N ASN A 41 21.19 -18.34 -17.03
CA ASN A 41 19.77 -18.69 -17.01
C ASN A 41 19.06 -18.17 -15.78
N GLU A 42 19.66 -18.28 -14.60
CA GLU A 42 19.10 -17.72 -13.34
C GLU A 42 18.93 -16.21 -13.43
N TYR A 43 19.88 -15.51 -14.03
CA TYR A 43 19.79 -14.09 -14.29
C TYR A 43 18.64 -13.74 -15.26
N PHE A 44 18.46 -14.54 -16.32
CA PHE A 44 17.35 -14.35 -17.27
C PHE A 44 15.98 -14.60 -16.66
N GLU A 45 15.86 -15.63 -15.82
CA GLU A 45 14.62 -15.88 -15.10
C GLU A 45 14.26 -14.70 -14.17
N SER A 46 15.27 -14.10 -13.55
CA SER A 46 15.05 -12.88 -12.74
C SER A 46 14.57 -11.70 -13.57
N ILE A 47 15.17 -11.46 -14.76
CA ILE A 47 14.71 -10.40 -15.68
C ILE A 47 13.29 -10.70 -16.16
N ARG A 48 12.97 -11.94 -16.51
CA ARG A 48 11.63 -12.34 -16.95
C ARG A 48 10.58 -12.13 -15.86
N THR A 49 10.96 -12.37 -14.61
CA THR A 49 10.08 -12.07 -13.47
C THR A 49 9.75 -10.57 -13.40
N ILE A 50 10.75 -9.71 -13.65
CA ILE A 50 10.56 -8.25 -13.70
C ILE A 50 9.66 -7.86 -14.89
N GLU A 51 9.85 -8.46 -16.07
CA GLU A 51 9.00 -8.21 -17.23
C GLU A 51 7.53 -8.55 -16.96
N VAL A 52 7.28 -9.71 -16.35
CA VAL A 52 5.93 -10.13 -15.95
C VAL A 52 5.31 -9.14 -14.94
N GLN A 53 6.12 -8.64 -14.00
CA GLN A 53 5.65 -7.63 -13.06
C GLN A 53 5.32 -6.30 -13.75
N VAL A 54 6.14 -5.87 -14.71
CA VAL A 54 5.90 -4.65 -15.50
C VAL A 54 4.64 -4.80 -16.35
N ASP A 55 4.45 -5.94 -17.02
CA ASP A 55 3.24 -6.24 -17.80
C ASP A 55 1.99 -6.21 -16.93
N ARG A 56 2.07 -6.80 -15.75
CA ARG A 56 1.00 -6.76 -14.76
C ARG A 56 0.67 -5.32 -14.33
N LEU A 57 1.67 -4.51 -14.05
CA LEU A 57 1.48 -3.09 -13.73
C LEU A 57 0.86 -2.28 -14.87
N GLU A 58 1.17 -2.61 -16.12
CA GLU A 58 0.55 -1.96 -17.29
C GLU A 58 -0.91 -2.37 -17.50
N GLN A 59 -1.24 -3.65 -17.28
CA GLN A 59 -2.63 -4.11 -17.31
C GLN A 59 -3.46 -3.43 -16.20
N MET A 60 -2.90 -3.36 -15.00
CA MET A 60 -3.51 -2.65 -13.87
C MET A 60 -3.68 -1.14 -14.13
N LYS A 61 -2.85 -0.54 -14.99
CA LYS A 61 -2.98 0.89 -15.32
C LYS A 61 -4.37 1.24 -15.84
N THR A 62 -4.98 0.35 -16.62
CA THR A 62 -6.34 0.53 -17.12
C THR A 62 -7.37 0.42 -16.00
N GLU A 63 -7.18 -0.51 -15.07
CA GLU A 63 -8.05 -0.68 -13.89
C GLU A 63 -7.89 0.49 -12.92
N LEU A 64 -6.65 0.94 -12.69
CA LEU A 64 -6.33 2.12 -11.87
C LEU A 64 -6.93 3.42 -12.40
N GLN A 65 -7.07 3.56 -13.74
CA GLN A 65 -7.73 4.73 -14.33
C GLN A 65 -9.22 4.80 -13.98
N ASN A 66 -9.82 3.66 -13.66
CA ASN A 66 -11.23 3.57 -13.25
C ASN A 66 -11.43 3.78 -11.74
N VAL A 67 -10.36 3.71 -10.95
CA VAL A 67 -10.39 3.97 -9.51
C VAL A 67 -10.17 5.46 -9.26
N ARG A 68 -11.25 6.19 -8.97
CA ARG A 68 -11.17 7.59 -8.57
C ARG A 68 -10.99 7.67 -7.06
N LEU A 69 -9.78 8.03 -6.66
CA LEU A 69 -9.52 8.55 -5.33
C LEU A 69 -9.25 10.04 -5.49
N ASP A 70 -10.11 10.86 -4.92
CA ASP A 70 -9.94 12.32 -4.95
C ASP A 70 -8.66 12.68 -4.16
N GLU A 71 -7.76 13.44 -4.81
CA GLU A 71 -6.58 13.96 -4.10
C GLU A 71 -7.07 15.00 -3.09
N PRO A 72 -6.75 14.87 -1.79
CA PRO A 72 -7.22 15.82 -0.80
C PRO A 72 -6.67 17.21 -1.08
N ALA A 73 -7.52 18.22 -0.94
CA ALA A 73 -7.18 19.62 -1.18
C ALA A 73 -6.12 20.14 -0.19
N ASP A 74 -6.04 19.55 1.00
CA ASP A 74 -5.10 19.90 2.07
C ASP A 74 -4.29 18.68 2.53
N ALA A 75 -3.03 18.93 2.89
CA ALA A 75 -2.15 17.93 3.49
C ALA A 75 -2.49 17.65 4.98
N HIS A 76 -3.21 18.54 5.64
CA HIS A 76 -3.62 18.44 7.04
C HIS A 76 -5.09 18.02 7.14
N LEU A 77 -5.33 16.72 7.06
CA LEU A 77 -6.65 16.14 7.26
C LEU A 77 -6.92 15.89 8.76
N PRO A 78 -8.16 16.04 9.23
CA PRO A 78 -8.60 15.50 10.51
C PRO A 78 -8.21 14.02 10.64
N ARG A 79 -7.86 13.56 11.83
CA ARG A 79 -7.28 12.22 12.03
C ARG A 79 -8.11 11.09 11.42
N GLY A 80 -9.43 11.14 11.60
CA GLY A 80 -10.34 10.12 11.05
C GLY A 80 -10.33 10.09 9.52
N GLU A 81 -10.34 11.26 8.88
CA GLU A 81 -10.26 11.39 7.42
C GLU A 81 -8.93 10.88 6.88
N TYR A 82 -7.82 11.22 7.56
CA TYR A 82 -6.50 10.72 7.22
C TYR A 82 -6.44 9.18 7.28
N ILE A 83 -6.98 8.57 8.36
CA ILE A 83 -6.99 7.11 8.51
C ILE A 83 -7.80 6.47 7.38
N ARG A 84 -8.97 7.01 7.05
CA ARG A 84 -9.81 6.50 5.95
C ARG A 84 -9.11 6.62 4.61
N LEU A 85 -8.56 7.79 4.29
CA LEU A 85 -7.85 8.01 3.03
C LEU A 85 -6.66 7.05 2.87
N MET A 86 -5.85 6.88 3.92
CA MET A 86 -4.72 5.95 3.88
C MET A 86 -5.17 4.49 3.77
N GLY A 87 -6.27 4.14 4.46
CA GLY A 87 -6.91 2.84 4.33
C GLY A 87 -7.46 2.59 2.93
N ASP A 88 -8.11 3.57 2.32
CA ASP A 88 -8.61 3.50 0.96
C ASP A 88 -7.49 3.28 -0.05
N LEU A 89 -6.36 3.98 0.10
CA LEU A 89 -5.17 3.75 -0.73
C LEU A 89 -4.63 2.32 -0.57
N MET A 90 -4.65 1.79 0.65
CA MET A 90 -4.23 0.42 0.94
C MET A 90 -5.16 -0.60 0.29
N VAL A 91 -6.47 -0.41 0.42
CA VAL A 91 -7.49 -1.29 -0.21
C VAL A 91 -7.34 -1.29 -1.72
N VAL A 92 -7.19 -0.12 -2.35
CA VAL A 92 -6.95 -0.03 -3.80
C VAL A 92 -5.66 -0.73 -4.22
N ALA A 93 -4.59 -0.62 -3.43
CA ALA A 93 -3.33 -1.31 -3.73
C ALA A 93 -3.47 -2.84 -3.67
N LEU A 94 -4.26 -3.37 -2.74
CA LEU A 94 -4.60 -4.79 -2.66
C LEU A 94 -5.52 -5.21 -3.82
N GLN A 95 -6.62 -4.50 -4.04
CA GLN A 95 -7.60 -4.76 -5.10
C GLN A 95 -6.95 -4.83 -6.48
N THR A 96 -6.03 -3.91 -6.75
CA THR A 96 -5.32 -3.85 -8.04
C THR A 96 -4.11 -4.78 -8.11
N GLY A 97 -3.84 -5.56 -7.07
CA GLY A 97 -2.69 -6.47 -6.99
C GLY A 97 -1.33 -5.78 -7.04
N LEU A 98 -1.25 -4.47 -6.77
CA LEU A 98 0.04 -3.77 -6.59
C LEU A 98 0.85 -4.37 -5.44
N THR A 99 0.17 -4.91 -4.46
CA THR A 99 0.76 -5.67 -3.37
C THR A 99 -0.24 -6.70 -2.85
N ASN A 100 0.28 -7.82 -2.34
CA ASN A 100 -0.52 -8.83 -1.63
C ASN A 100 -0.40 -8.68 -0.11
N VAL A 101 0.43 -7.76 0.36
CA VAL A 101 0.64 -7.52 1.80
C VAL A 101 0.69 -6.02 2.04
N ALA A 102 -0.10 -5.56 2.99
CA ALA A 102 -0.10 -4.17 3.42
C ALA A 102 -0.06 -4.08 4.94
N SER A 103 0.61 -3.06 5.45
CA SER A 103 0.59 -2.70 6.86
C SER A 103 0.31 -1.21 7.01
N PHE A 104 -0.50 -0.87 8.00
CA PHE A 104 -0.84 0.51 8.27
C PHE A 104 -0.70 0.83 9.76
N MET A 105 0.22 1.73 10.06
CA MET A 105 0.38 2.25 11.42
C MET A 105 -0.65 3.36 11.66
N VAL A 106 -1.71 3.04 12.40
CA VAL A 106 -2.81 3.96 12.68
C VAL A 106 -2.40 5.08 13.64
N GLY A 107 -1.44 4.86 14.51
CA GLY A 107 -0.90 5.86 15.42
C GLY A 107 0.64 5.86 15.41
N PRO A 108 1.31 7.04 15.42
CA PRO A 108 2.76 7.05 15.56
C PRO A 108 3.17 6.59 16.96
N GLU A 109 4.24 5.83 17.05
CA GLU A 109 4.89 5.47 18.31
C GLU A 109 5.62 6.71 18.92
N ARG A 110 4.84 7.71 19.29
CA ARG A 110 5.38 8.89 19.97
C ARG A 110 4.61 9.09 21.27
N TRP A 111 5.35 9.28 22.33
CA TRP A 111 4.79 9.48 23.65
C TRP A 111 4.14 10.85 23.87
N ASP A 112 4.31 11.78 22.94
CA ASP A 112 3.68 13.09 23.00
C ASP A 112 3.06 13.47 21.67
N THR A 113 1.82 13.02 21.45
CA THR A 113 1.01 13.40 20.30
C THR A 113 -0.39 13.84 20.75
N PRO A 114 -0.51 14.97 21.49
CA PRO A 114 -1.77 15.40 22.05
C PRO A 114 -2.83 15.72 20.96
N TYR A 115 -2.40 16.08 19.76
CA TYR A 115 -3.28 16.51 18.67
C TYR A 115 -3.90 15.37 17.84
N LEU A 116 -3.50 14.11 18.08
CA LEU A 116 -4.01 12.98 17.28
C LEU A 116 -5.52 12.77 17.41
N TYR A 117 -6.11 13.21 18.48
CA TYR A 117 -7.51 12.99 18.83
C TYR A 117 -8.27 14.30 19.08
N GLU A 118 -7.91 15.35 18.36
CA GLU A 118 -8.58 16.67 18.46
C GLU A 118 -10.09 16.57 18.26
N SER A 119 -10.53 15.73 17.32
CA SER A 119 -11.95 15.52 17.05
C SER A 119 -12.72 14.77 18.14
N LEU A 120 -12.02 14.13 19.08
CA LEU A 120 -12.65 13.37 20.19
C LEU A 120 -12.72 14.14 21.50
N PHE A 121 -11.89 15.16 21.66
CA PHE A 121 -11.74 15.86 22.91
C PHE A 121 -11.70 17.38 22.69
N ASP A 122 -12.40 18.13 23.55
CA ASP A 122 -12.38 19.60 23.53
C ASP A 122 -10.97 20.19 23.78
N LYS A 123 -10.12 19.43 24.45
CA LYS A 123 -8.72 19.79 24.68
C LYS A 123 -7.82 18.65 24.23
N PRO A 124 -6.70 18.97 23.57
CA PRO A 124 -5.74 17.96 23.14
C PRO A 124 -5.30 17.08 24.30
N ARG A 125 -5.28 15.75 24.08
CA ARG A 125 -4.87 14.74 25.06
C ARG A 125 -3.90 13.76 24.42
N SER A 126 -2.88 13.39 25.18
CA SER A 126 -1.94 12.36 24.79
C SER A 126 -2.47 10.99 25.17
N HIS A 127 -2.61 10.08 24.21
CA HIS A 127 -2.96 8.69 24.47
C HIS A 127 -1.97 8.02 25.44
N HIS A 128 -0.67 8.30 25.28
CA HIS A 128 0.38 7.80 26.15
C HIS A 128 0.14 8.21 27.63
N GLN A 129 -0.13 9.49 27.87
CA GLN A 129 -0.41 9.94 29.24
C GLN A 129 -1.68 9.32 29.81
N MET A 130 -2.72 9.13 29.00
CA MET A 130 -3.96 8.47 29.42
C MET A 130 -3.72 6.99 29.76
N SER A 131 -2.90 6.29 28.97
CA SER A 131 -2.59 4.87 29.18
C SER A 131 -1.82 4.61 30.49
N HIS A 132 -0.96 5.54 30.90
CA HIS A 132 -0.28 5.47 32.20
C HIS A 132 -1.18 5.81 33.41
N ASN A 133 -2.31 6.45 33.20
CA ASN A 133 -3.25 6.88 34.22
C ASN A 133 -4.66 6.34 33.98
N GLN A 134 -4.77 5.08 33.60
CA GLN A 134 -6.02 4.44 33.17
C GLN A 134 -7.18 4.65 34.13
N GLY A 135 -6.97 4.50 35.45
CA GLY A 135 -8.03 4.71 36.45
C GLY A 135 -8.70 6.08 36.39
N LYS A 136 -7.98 7.11 35.94
CA LYS A 136 -8.50 8.46 35.75
C LYS A 136 -9.13 8.67 34.37
N PHE A 137 -8.62 7.99 33.34
CA PHE A 137 -8.95 8.25 31.94
C PHE A 137 -9.63 7.08 31.21
N ILE A 138 -10.18 6.11 31.95
CA ILE A 138 -10.80 4.91 31.35
C ILE A 138 -11.84 5.27 30.28
N LYS A 139 -12.73 6.21 30.56
CA LYS A 139 -13.77 6.66 29.61
C LYS A 139 -13.20 7.38 28.39
N ASP A 140 -12.07 8.06 28.54
CA ASP A 140 -11.41 8.74 27.45
C ASP A 140 -10.66 7.73 26.57
N LEU A 141 -10.06 6.70 27.16
CA LEU A 141 -9.45 5.57 26.45
C LEU A 141 -10.50 4.77 25.67
N GLU A 142 -11.66 4.48 26.26
CA GLU A 142 -12.80 3.85 25.59
C GLU A 142 -13.21 4.62 24.32
N LYS A 143 -13.21 5.95 24.34
CA LYS A 143 -13.51 6.77 23.16
C LYS A 143 -12.44 6.58 22.06
N VAL A 144 -11.17 6.52 22.45
CA VAL A 144 -10.06 6.32 21.51
C VAL A 144 -10.14 4.92 20.88
N ASP A 145 -10.39 3.90 21.69
CA ASP A 145 -10.53 2.52 21.21
C ASP A 145 -11.74 2.39 20.26
N HIS A 146 -12.87 2.97 20.64
CA HIS A 146 -14.05 3.01 19.79
C HIS A 146 -13.79 3.73 18.45
N PHE A 147 -13.08 4.85 18.50
CA PHE A 147 -12.67 5.57 17.30
C PHE A 147 -11.81 4.70 16.37
N HIS A 148 -10.81 3.98 16.89
CA HIS A 148 -10.00 3.08 16.10
C HIS A 148 -10.82 1.91 15.54
N MET A 149 -11.69 1.31 16.34
CA MET A 149 -12.55 0.21 15.90
C MET A 149 -13.54 0.62 14.81
N GLN A 150 -14.08 1.84 14.86
CA GLN A 150 -14.93 2.36 13.78
C GLN A 150 -14.19 2.47 12.44
N HIS A 151 -12.93 2.91 12.46
CA HIS A 151 -12.12 3.01 11.25
C HIS A 151 -11.68 1.63 10.73
N PHE A 152 -11.42 0.70 11.63
CA PHE A 152 -11.13 -0.68 11.27
C PHE A 152 -12.35 -1.36 10.64
N ALA A 153 -13.53 -1.20 11.24
CA ALA A 153 -14.79 -1.71 10.67
C ALA A 153 -15.06 -1.14 9.27
N TYR A 154 -14.83 0.17 9.08
CA TYR A 154 -14.94 0.81 7.77
C TYR A 154 -14.04 0.13 6.71
N LEU A 155 -12.80 -0.22 7.06
CA LEU A 155 -11.89 -0.91 6.13
C LEU A 155 -12.36 -2.33 5.81
N LEU A 156 -12.84 -3.07 6.80
CA LEU A 156 -13.39 -4.41 6.61
C LEU A 156 -14.64 -4.37 5.71
N GLU A 157 -15.57 -3.46 5.96
CA GLU A 157 -16.77 -3.26 5.14
C GLU A 157 -16.40 -2.92 3.69
N LYS A 158 -15.40 -2.08 3.50
CA LYS A 158 -14.94 -1.68 2.17
C LYS A 158 -14.31 -2.86 1.42
N MET A 159 -13.45 -3.66 2.06
CA MET A 159 -12.88 -4.86 1.44
C MET A 159 -13.96 -5.92 1.16
N ASN A 160 -14.92 -6.10 2.05
CA ASN A 160 -16.03 -7.02 1.87
C ASN A 160 -16.96 -6.62 0.72
N ALA A 161 -17.06 -5.33 0.40
CA ALA A 161 -17.88 -4.83 -0.72
C ALA A 161 -17.22 -4.97 -2.09
N ILE A 162 -15.95 -5.33 -2.15
CA ILE A 162 -15.19 -5.51 -3.40
C ILE A 162 -15.25 -6.99 -3.77
N GLU A 163 -15.90 -7.30 -4.90
CA GLU A 163 -15.97 -8.65 -5.47
C GLU A 163 -14.75 -8.89 -6.36
N GLU A 164 -14.05 -9.98 -6.14
CA GLU A 164 -12.95 -10.45 -6.96
C GLU A 164 -13.44 -11.34 -8.13
N ALA A 165 -12.59 -11.58 -9.13
CA ALA A 165 -12.91 -12.36 -10.32
C ALA A 165 -13.34 -13.81 -10.02
N ASN A 166 -12.95 -14.34 -8.87
CA ASN A 166 -13.31 -15.69 -8.39
C ASN A 166 -14.67 -15.74 -7.67
N GLY A 167 -15.35 -14.58 -7.50
CA GLY A 167 -16.64 -14.46 -6.83
C GLY A 167 -16.57 -14.39 -5.30
N THR A 168 -15.37 -14.26 -4.72
CA THR A 168 -15.17 -13.98 -3.28
C THR A 168 -15.00 -12.48 -3.05
N SER A 169 -15.04 -12.03 -1.82
CA SER A 169 -14.69 -10.65 -1.49
C SER A 169 -13.17 -10.47 -1.35
N LEU A 170 -12.69 -9.24 -1.46
CA LEU A 170 -11.27 -8.92 -1.20
C LEU A 170 -10.87 -9.23 0.26
N LEU A 171 -11.84 -9.40 1.15
CA LEU A 171 -11.61 -9.73 2.55
C LEU A 171 -11.39 -11.23 2.78
N ASP A 172 -11.91 -12.11 1.91
CA ASP A 172 -11.82 -13.59 1.99
C ASP A 172 -10.46 -14.11 1.51
#